data_6ecc77a89ebd0dbc1681684c6d68f3e6
#
_entry.id   6ecc77a89ebd0dbc1681684c6d68f3e6
#
_cell.length_a   1.000
_cell.length_b   1.000
_cell.length_c   1.000
_cell.angle_alpha   90.00
_cell.angle_beta   90.00
_cell.angle_gamma   90.00
#
_symmetry.space_group_name_H-M   'P 1'
#
loop_
_entity.id
_entity.type
_entity.pdbx_description
1 polymer ?
#
loop_
_entity_poly.entity_id
_entity_poly.type
_entity_poly.pdbx_seq_one_letter_code
_entity_poly.pdbx_strand_id
1 'polypeptide(L)'
;VGGVRPGVCGAVASPGSPLSYWAGAEGENPMGDAGGLAGGSWVTALTSDLGNGKFDGGHLVENFESLNPANTLWSKNYDLWSKVDTEAARFIEFEKWWGGHVNLNAEEIQWIVDELFIGNRLATAEITTRAGDRIDLRNIRSPIICFCSEGDNITPPQQALGWIVDLYANDDDLRAYGQTIVYTVHDTV
;
A
#
# COMPACT_ATOMS: atom_id res chain seq x y z
N VAL A 1 -0.62 13.28 7.26
CA VAL A 1 -0.43 14.44 8.16
C VAL A 1 0.61 15.38 7.54
N GLY A 2 1.84 14.93 7.26
CA GLY A 2 2.92 15.77 6.71
C GLY A 2 2.58 16.48 5.38
N GLY A 3 1.82 15.82 4.49
CA GLY A 3 1.40 16.38 3.21
C GLY A 3 0.41 17.55 3.29
N VAL A 4 -0.25 17.72 4.46
CA VAL A 4 -1.21 18.82 4.71
C VAL A 4 -0.65 19.83 5.72
N ARG A 5 0.10 19.36 6.71
CA ARG A 5 0.66 20.20 7.78
C ARG A 5 2.18 19.97 7.88
N PRO A 6 2.96 20.74 7.12
CA PRO A 6 4.42 20.65 7.19
C PRO A 6 4.92 21.03 8.58
N GLY A 7 5.97 20.35 9.06
CA GLY A 7 6.60 20.62 10.34
C GLY A 7 5.99 19.93 11.55
N VAL A 8 4.94 19.13 11.38
CA VAL A 8 4.34 18.36 12.50
C VAL A 8 5.07 17.03 12.75
N CYS A 9 5.77 16.51 11.74
CA CYS A 9 6.48 15.23 11.83
C CYS A 9 7.99 15.44 11.95
N GLY A 10 8.66 14.58 12.73
CA GLY A 10 10.10 14.34 12.62
C GLY A 10 10.43 13.60 11.32
N ALA A 11 11.51 12.82 11.28
CA ALA A 11 11.78 11.97 10.12
C ALA A 11 10.61 11.02 9.85
N VAL A 12 10.26 10.85 8.57
CA VAL A 12 9.18 9.97 8.12
C VAL A 12 9.78 8.67 7.62
N ALA A 13 9.43 7.55 8.23
CA ALA A 13 9.80 6.23 7.74
C ALA A 13 8.63 5.59 6.99
N SER A 14 8.91 5.04 5.81
CA SER A 14 7.95 4.39 4.93
C SER A 14 8.45 2.98 4.56
N PRO A 15 8.28 1.99 5.44
CA PRO A 15 8.66 0.62 5.15
C PRO A 15 7.57 -0.10 4.37
N GLY A 16 7.88 -0.63 3.17
CA GLY A 16 6.97 -1.40 2.33
C GLY A 16 5.63 -0.71 2.04
N SER A 17 5.63 0.62 1.96
CA SER A 17 4.37 1.38 1.82
C SER A 17 4.14 1.77 0.36
N PRO A 18 3.01 1.37 -0.25
CA PRO A 18 2.69 1.77 -1.60
C PRO A 18 2.28 3.24 -1.63
N LEU A 19 2.97 4.05 -2.40
CA LEU A 19 2.67 5.48 -2.61
C LEU A 19 2.38 5.79 -4.09
N SER A 20 2.82 4.92 -5.01
CA SER A 20 2.44 4.92 -6.42
C SER A 20 1.80 3.58 -6.76
N TYR A 21 0.48 3.55 -6.89
CA TYR A 21 -0.30 2.30 -6.99
C TYR A 21 -0.29 1.70 -8.39
N TRP A 22 0.05 2.46 -9.42
CA TRP A 22 0.10 1.98 -10.79
C TRP A 22 1.46 1.35 -11.16
N ALA A 23 2.51 1.67 -10.44
CA ALA A 23 3.81 1.09 -10.66
C ALA A 23 3.82 -0.41 -10.30
N GLY A 24 4.53 -1.21 -11.07
CA GLY A 24 4.66 -2.66 -10.89
C GLY A 24 6.06 -3.15 -11.22
N ALA A 25 6.38 -4.39 -10.81
CA ALA A 25 7.72 -4.99 -10.99
C ALA A 25 8.13 -5.14 -12.47
N GLU A 26 7.15 -5.34 -13.36
CA GLU A 26 7.37 -5.50 -14.82
C GLU A 26 6.90 -4.28 -15.63
N GLY A 27 6.70 -3.14 -14.96
CA GLY A 27 6.15 -1.94 -15.57
C GLY A 27 4.97 -1.38 -14.78
N GLU A 28 3.93 -0.96 -15.46
CA GLU A 28 2.73 -0.45 -14.80
C GLU A 28 1.86 -1.58 -14.22
N ASN A 29 1.31 -1.35 -13.05
CA ASN A 29 0.31 -2.25 -12.47
C ASN A 29 -1.02 -2.04 -13.21
N PRO A 30 -1.64 -3.10 -13.74
CA PRO A 30 -2.86 -3.01 -14.55
C PRO A 30 -4.11 -2.61 -13.77
N MET A 31 -4.01 -2.24 -12.50
CA MET A 31 -5.17 -1.91 -11.66
C MET A 31 -5.95 -0.70 -12.21
N GLY A 32 -5.26 0.33 -12.71
CA GLY A 32 -5.90 1.48 -13.35
C GLY A 32 -6.67 1.09 -14.61
N ASP A 33 -6.04 0.29 -15.48
CA ASP A 33 -6.65 -0.23 -16.70
C ASP A 33 -7.81 -1.17 -16.40
N ALA A 34 -7.63 -2.09 -15.45
CA ALA A 34 -8.68 -3.00 -15.01
C ALA A 34 -9.89 -2.25 -14.45
N GLY A 35 -9.67 -1.19 -13.65
CA GLY A 35 -10.72 -0.32 -13.15
C GLY A 35 -11.47 0.38 -14.29
N GLY A 36 -10.76 0.87 -15.30
CA GLY A 36 -11.35 1.47 -16.49
C GLY A 36 -12.18 0.48 -17.30
N LEU A 37 -11.64 -0.68 -17.60
CA LEU A 37 -12.31 -1.75 -18.37
C LEU A 37 -13.51 -2.35 -17.63
N ALA A 38 -13.41 -2.51 -16.30
CA ALA A 38 -14.47 -3.04 -15.47
C ALA A 38 -15.56 -2.00 -15.13
N GLY A 39 -15.43 -0.75 -15.56
CA GLY A 39 -16.39 0.32 -15.26
C GLY A 39 -16.23 0.90 -13.84
N GLY A 40 -15.01 0.92 -13.31
CA GLY A 40 -14.69 1.51 -12.02
C GLY A 40 -14.70 0.52 -10.86
N SER A 41 -14.99 1.00 -9.67
CA SER A 41 -14.93 0.27 -8.38
C SER A 41 -16.26 -0.38 -7.96
N TRP A 42 -17.14 -0.67 -8.90
CA TRP A 42 -18.48 -1.21 -8.62
C TRP A 42 -18.46 -2.53 -7.84
N VAL A 43 -17.45 -3.37 -8.01
CA VAL A 43 -17.31 -4.62 -7.25
C VAL A 43 -17.18 -4.32 -5.76
N THR A 44 -16.43 -3.29 -5.40
CA THR A 44 -16.25 -2.86 -4.02
C THR A 44 -17.57 -2.29 -3.44
N ALA A 45 -18.31 -1.54 -4.25
CA ALA A 45 -19.65 -1.06 -3.87
C ALA A 45 -20.59 -2.24 -3.64
N LEU A 46 -20.62 -3.21 -4.55
CA LEU A 46 -21.46 -4.42 -4.43
C LEU A 46 -21.12 -5.21 -3.16
N THR A 47 -19.85 -5.46 -2.88
CA THR A 47 -19.44 -6.20 -1.67
C THR A 47 -19.81 -5.46 -0.40
N SER A 48 -19.73 -4.14 -0.39
CA SER A 48 -20.16 -3.30 0.74
C SER A 48 -21.69 -3.33 0.93
N ASP A 49 -22.45 -3.30 -0.15
CA ASP A 49 -23.91 -3.39 -0.12
C ASP A 49 -24.37 -4.75 0.42
N LEU A 50 -23.76 -5.83 -0.04
CA LEU A 50 -24.02 -7.19 0.48
C LEU A 50 -23.63 -7.31 1.96
N GLY A 51 -22.64 -6.57 2.41
CA GLY A 51 -22.20 -6.46 3.81
C GLY A 51 -23.00 -5.46 4.65
N ASN A 52 -24.16 -5.00 4.18
CA ASN A 52 -25.00 -4.00 4.85
C ASN A 52 -24.25 -2.70 5.18
N GLY A 53 -23.56 -2.16 4.20
CA GLY A 53 -22.76 -0.94 4.29
C GLY A 53 -21.35 -1.13 4.89
N LYS A 54 -20.92 -2.38 5.06
CA LYS A 54 -19.59 -2.73 5.56
C LYS A 54 -18.86 -3.63 4.57
N PHE A 55 -17.61 -3.29 4.34
CA PHE A 55 -16.68 -4.14 3.61
C PHE A 55 -15.91 -5.00 4.61
N ASP A 56 -15.95 -6.32 4.44
CA ASP A 56 -15.20 -7.25 5.29
C ASP A 56 -13.71 -7.20 4.93
N GLY A 57 -12.89 -6.72 5.88
CA GLY A 57 -11.43 -6.65 5.70
C GLY A 57 -10.77 -8.03 5.52
N GLY A 58 -11.46 -9.12 5.85
CA GLY A 58 -11.00 -10.48 5.57
C GLY A 58 -10.74 -10.72 4.09
N HIS A 59 -11.49 -10.09 3.19
CA HIS A 59 -11.27 -10.18 1.75
C HIS A 59 -9.90 -9.64 1.32
N LEU A 60 -9.36 -8.63 2.03
CA LEU A 60 -8.02 -8.11 1.74
C LEU A 60 -6.94 -9.12 2.15
N VAL A 61 -7.11 -9.74 3.33
CA VAL A 61 -6.20 -10.79 3.81
C VAL A 61 -6.22 -11.99 2.87
N GLU A 62 -7.40 -12.45 2.47
CA GLU A 62 -7.56 -13.55 1.51
C GLU A 62 -6.91 -13.24 0.15
N ASN A 63 -7.02 -12.01 -0.32
CA ASN A 63 -6.36 -11.57 -1.55
C ASN A 63 -4.83 -11.65 -1.44
N PHE A 64 -4.25 -11.20 -0.32
CA PHE A 64 -2.80 -11.32 -0.09
C PHE A 64 -2.35 -12.78 0.02
N GLU A 65 -3.09 -13.62 0.72
CA GLU A 65 -2.81 -15.06 0.81
C GLU A 65 -2.85 -15.74 -0.58
N SER A 66 -3.71 -15.25 -1.47
CA SER A 66 -3.86 -15.78 -2.83
C SER A 66 -2.69 -15.40 -3.77
N LEU A 67 -1.85 -14.42 -3.41
CA LEU A 67 -0.68 -14.04 -4.20
C LEU A 67 0.42 -15.13 -4.18
N ASN A 68 0.46 -15.96 -3.13
CA ASN A 68 1.39 -17.08 -3.03
C ASN A 68 0.69 -18.33 -2.49
N PRO A 69 -0.16 -18.98 -3.31
CA PRO A 69 -0.95 -20.13 -2.86
C PRO A 69 -0.09 -21.35 -2.48
N ALA A 70 1.09 -21.51 -3.07
CA ALA A 70 2.00 -22.57 -2.70
C ALA A 70 2.47 -22.44 -1.25
N ASN A 71 2.77 -21.22 -0.81
CA ASN A 71 3.11 -20.96 0.58
C ASN A 71 1.90 -21.11 1.49
N THR A 72 0.78 -20.48 1.14
CA THR A 72 -0.43 -20.45 1.96
C THR A 72 -1.01 -21.85 2.21
N LEU A 73 -1.07 -22.68 1.16
CA LEU A 73 -1.71 -23.99 1.25
C LEU A 73 -0.77 -25.11 1.71
N TRP A 74 0.55 -24.99 1.44
CA TRP A 74 1.50 -26.09 1.63
C TRP A 74 2.70 -25.72 2.48
N SER A 75 3.55 -24.80 2.03
CA SER A 75 4.89 -24.61 2.61
C SER A 75 4.83 -24.17 4.06
N LYS A 76 4.04 -23.15 4.41
CA LYS A 76 3.94 -22.65 5.79
C LYS A 76 3.39 -23.71 6.76
N ASN A 77 2.46 -24.52 6.31
CA ASN A 77 1.87 -25.58 7.13
C ASN A 77 2.83 -26.78 7.30
N TYR A 78 3.55 -27.12 6.24
CA TYR A 78 4.58 -28.16 6.30
C TYR A 78 5.75 -27.75 7.20
N ASP A 79 6.21 -26.51 7.09
CA ASP A 79 7.26 -25.96 7.94
C ASP A 79 6.84 -25.97 9.42
N LEU A 80 5.60 -25.57 9.70
CA LEU A 80 5.04 -25.67 11.05
C LEU A 80 5.03 -27.11 11.54
N TRP A 81 4.51 -28.04 10.74
CA TRP A 81 4.46 -29.45 11.12
C TRP A 81 5.85 -30.03 11.39
N SER A 82 6.84 -29.69 10.56
CA SER A 82 8.21 -30.19 10.69
C SER A 82 8.95 -29.62 11.90
N LYS A 83 8.51 -28.46 12.43
CA LYS A 83 9.14 -27.73 13.54
C LYS A 83 8.15 -27.42 14.67
N VAL A 84 7.13 -28.24 14.86
CA VAL A 84 6.02 -27.96 15.77
C VAL A 84 6.45 -27.69 17.21
N ASP A 85 7.50 -28.33 17.67
CA ASP A 85 8.00 -28.17 19.04
C ASP A 85 8.61 -26.78 19.32
N THR A 86 9.07 -26.08 18.28
CA THR A 86 9.75 -24.77 18.43
C THR A 86 8.99 -23.62 17.81
N GLU A 87 8.24 -23.82 16.74
CA GLU A 87 7.64 -22.77 15.95
C GLU A 87 6.15 -22.54 16.22
N ALA A 88 5.47 -23.46 16.92
CA ALA A 88 4.03 -23.40 17.10
C ALA A 88 3.55 -22.08 17.75
N ALA A 89 4.24 -21.62 18.79
CA ALA A 89 3.86 -20.40 19.50
C ALA A 89 4.00 -19.15 18.59
N ARG A 90 5.13 -19.04 17.90
CA ARG A 90 5.41 -17.93 16.95
C ARG A 90 4.40 -17.93 15.79
N PHE A 91 4.10 -19.10 15.26
CA PHE A 91 3.13 -19.26 14.17
C PHE A 91 1.74 -18.78 14.60
N ILE A 92 1.26 -19.23 15.77
CA ILE A 92 -0.06 -18.81 16.28
C ILE A 92 -0.12 -17.31 16.53
N GLU A 93 0.95 -16.71 17.06
CA GLU A 93 1.02 -15.27 17.29
C GLU A 93 0.97 -14.50 15.97
N PHE A 94 1.73 -14.94 14.97
CA PHE A 94 1.72 -14.35 13.64
C PHE A 94 0.34 -14.48 12.97
N GLU A 95 -0.27 -15.66 12.97
CA GLU A 95 -1.57 -15.88 12.32
C GLU A 95 -2.70 -15.09 13.00
N LYS A 96 -2.64 -14.90 14.32
CA LYS A 96 -3.57 -14.02 15.02
C LYS A 96 -3.43 -12.56 14.62
N TRP A 97 -2.20 -12.10 14.42
CA TRP A 97 -1.93 -10.74 13.96
C TRP A 97 -2.31 -10.57 12.49
N TRP A 98 -1.88 -11.48 11.64
CA TRP A 98 -2.13 -11.46 10.19
C TRP A 98 -3.62 -11.57 9.85
N GLY A 99 -4.33 -12.48 10.48
CA GLY A 99 -5.77 -12.66 10.34
C GLY A 99 -6.62 -11.64 11.09
N GLY A 100 -6.01 -10.77 11.89
CA GLY A 100 -6.68 -9.74 12.68
C GLY A 100 -7.08 -8.54 11.83
N HIS A 101 -8.08 -8.70 10.97
CA HIS A 101 -8.59 -7.64 10.09
C HIS A 101 -9.64 -6.75 10.77
N VAL A 102 -9.86 -5.58 10.21
CA VAL A 102 -10.95 -4.67 10.57
C VAL A 102 -11.89 -4.47 9.37
N ASN A 103 -13.16 -4.27 9.66
CA ASN A 103 -14.12 -3.93 8.63
C ASN A 103 -14.03 -2.43 8.32
N LEU A 104 -14.15 -2.09 7.04
CA LEU A 104 -14.23 -0.72 6.55
C LEU A 104 -15.70 -0.38 6.30
N ASN A 105 -16.07 0.89 6.43
CA ASN A 105 -17.36 1.30 5.91
C ASN A 105 -17.32 1.43 4.37
N ALA A 106 -18.48 1.43 3.74
CA ALA A 106 -18.60 1.47 2.28
C ALA A 106 -17.90 2.69 1.68
N GLU A 107 -18.01 3.85 2.33
CA GLU A 107 -17.40 5.09 1.84
C GLU A 107 -15.86 5.03 1.91
N GLU A 108 -15.30 4.45 2.98
CA GLU A 108 -13.85 4.32 3.16
C GLU A 108 -13.24 3.44 2.10
N ILE A 109 -13.76 2.23 1.92
CA ILE A 109 -13.19 1.31 0.94
C ILE A 109 -13.39 1.83 -0.49
N GLN A 110 -14.54 2.42 -0.78
CA GLN A 110 -14.80 3.02 -2.09
C GLN A 110 -13.81 4.15 -2.38
N TRP A 111 -13.57 5.04 -1.42
CA TRP A 111 -12.60 6.12 -1.55
C TRP A 111 -11.18 5.58 -1.76
N ILE A 112 -10.76 4.58 -0.99
CA ILE A 112 -9.44 3.93 -1.13
C ILE A 112 -9.26 3.39 -2.55
N VAL A 113 -10.26 2.66 -3.04
CA VAL A 113 -10.17 2.04 -4.38
C VAL A 113 -10.17 3.11 -5.47
N ASP A 114 -11.07 4.09 -5.40
CA ASP A 114 -11.19 5.12 -6.43
C ASP A 114 -10.00 6.09 -6.46
N GLU A 115 -9.55 6.55 -5.31
CA GLU A 115 -8.50 7.58 -5.24
C GLU A 115 -7.09 7.00 -5.35
N LEU A 116 -6.85 5.84 -4.75
CA LEU A 116 -5.52 5.26 -4.68
C LEU A 116 -5.29 4.19 -5.77
N PHE A 117 -6.11 3.15 -5.80
CA PHE A 117 -5.85 2.02 -6.71
C PHE A 117 -6.21 2.32 -8.17
N ILE A 118 -7.36 2.95 -8.42
CA ILE A 118 -7.79 3.30 -9.77
C ILE A 118 -7.23 4.66 -10.19
N GLY A 119 -7.30 5.66 -9.31
CA GLY A 119 -6.92 7.02 -9.62
C GLY A 119 -5.42 7.32 -9.52
N ASN A 120 -4.66 6.57 -8.70
CA ASN A 120 -3.24 6.84 -8.36
C ASN A 120 -2.98 8.30 -7.90
N ARG A 121 -3.99 8.95 -7.34
CA ARG A 121 -4.02 10.41 -7.11
C ARG A 121 -3.11 10.88 -5.99
N LEU A 122 -2.61 9.96 -5.14
CA LEU A 122 -1.63 10.31 -4.12
C LEU A 122 -0.27 10.65 -4.75
N ALA A 123 0.17 9.85 -5.71
CA ALA A 123 1.43 10.04 -6.43
C ALA A 123 1.41 11.31 -7.30
N THR A 124 0.23 11.74 -7.77
CA THR A 124 0.06 12.93 -8.60
C THR A 124 -0.35 14.18 -7.81
N ALA A 125 -0.48 14.07 -6.48
CA ALA A 125 -0.93 15.14 -5.59
C ALA A 125 -2.33 15.69 -5.96
N GLU A 126 -3.25 14.86 -6.39
CA GLU A 126 -4.62 15.22 -6.79
C GLU A 126 -5.66 14.96 -5.71
N ILE A 127 -5.27 14.32 -4.60
CA ILE A 127 -6.18 14.06 -3.47
C ILE A 127 -6.49 15.36 -2.71
N THR A 128 -7.75 15.54 -2.38
CA THR A 128 -8.20 16.62 -1.49
C THR A 128 -8.91 16.05 -0.26
N THR A 129 -8.74 16.70 0.88
CA THR A 129 -9.50 16.39 2.09
C THR A 129 -10.94 16.90 1.96
N ARG A 130 -11.84 16.44 2.87
CA ARG A 130 -13.20 17.01 2.95
C ARG A 130 -13.22 18.53 3.21
N ALA A 131 -12.17 19.07 3.82
CA ALA A 131 -12.01 20.52 4.06
C ALA A 131 -11.51 21.27 2.82
N GLY A 132 -11.19 20.58 1.72
CA GLY A 132 -10.65 21.16 0.51
C GLY A 132 -9.13 21.32 0.49
N ASP A 133 -8.42 20.87 1.54
CA ASP A 133 -6.96 20.92 1.57
C ASP A 133 -6.38 19.87 0.62
N ARG A 134 -5.46 20.28 -0.23
CA ARG A 134 -4.74 19.36 -1.13
C ARG A 134 -3.70 18.55 -0.35
N ILE A 135 -3.67 17.26 -0.55
CA ILE A 135 -2.64 16.37 -0.02
C ILE A 135 -1.53 16.30 -1.05
N ASP A 136 -0.39 16.89 -0.73
CA ASP A 136 0.79 16.91 -1.58
C ASP A 136 2.00 16.44 -0.76
N LEU A 137 2.61 15.33 -1.18
CA LEU A 137 3.77 14.76 -0.48
C LEU A 137 4.98 15.69 -0.52
N ARG A 138 5.06 16.61 -1.49
CA ARG A 138 6.10 17.65 -1.57
C ARG A 138 6.03 18.67 -0.42
N ASN A 139 4.91 18.73 0.29
CA ASN A 139 4.78 19.55 1.50
C ASN A 139 5.46 18.94 2.73
N ILE A 140 5.86 17.68 2.68
CA ILE A 140 6.63 17.06 3.76
C ILE A 140 8.02 17.71 3.77
N ARG A 141 8.37 18.32 4.89
CA ARG A 141 9.68 19.03 5.07
C ARG A 141 10.70 18.18 5.82
N SER A 142 10.25 17.16 6.50
CA SER A 142 11.11 16.23 7.22
C SER A 142 11.76 15.25 6.25
N PRO A 143 12.98 14.78 6.53
CA PRO A 143 13.60 13.70 5.74
C PRO A 143 12.68 12.48 5.66
N ILE A 144 12.62 11.88 4.49
CA ILE A 144 11.84 10.65 4.24
C ILE A 144 12.80 9.50 4.05
N ILE A 145 12.55 8.39 4.76
CA ILE A 145 13.32 7.16 4.64
C ILE A 145 12.39 6.10 4.09
N CYS A 146 12.63 5.64 2.86
CA CYS A 146 11.89 4.56 2.23
C CYS A 146 12.68 3.25 2.37
N PHE A 147 12.03 2.21 2.87
CA PHE A 147 12.56 0.85 2.83
C PHE A 147 11.64 0.00 1.98
N CYS A 148 12.18 -0.76 1.04
CA CYS A 148 11.43 -1.69 0.19
C CYS A 148 12.27 -2.93 -0.11
N SER A 149 11.66 -3.95 -0.65
CA SER A 149 12.30 -5.23 -0.95
C SER A 149 11.88 -5.77 -2.31
N GLU A 150 12.84 -6.32 -3.04
CA GLU A 150 12.60 -7.04 -4.29
C GLU A 150 11.74 -8.30 -4.10
N GLY A 151 11.79 -8.89 -2.91
CA GLY A 151 10.98 -10.06 -2.55
C GLY A 151 9.54 -9.74 -2.14
N ASP A 152 9.20 -8.46 -1.97
CA ASP A 152 7.84 -8.04 -1.61
C ASP A 152 6.92 -8.06 -2.84
N ASN A 153 6.08 -9.08 -2.93
CA ASN A 153 5.09 -9.23 -4.00
C ASN A 153 3.78 -8.46 -3.74
N ILE A 154 3.63 -7.84 -2.58
CA ILE A 154 2.47 -7.00 -2.22
C ILE A 154 2.76 -5.55 -2.57
N THR A 155 3.93 -5.05 -2.13
CA THR A 155 4.38 -3.68 -2.41
C THR A 155 5.79 -3.72 -2.99
N PRO A 156 5.94 -3.98 -4.29
CA PRO A 156 7.25 -4.00 -4.92
C PRO A 156 7.93 -2.61 -4.84
N PRO A 157 9.27 -2.54 -4.99
CA PRO A 157 10.02 -1.29 -4.91
C PRO A 157 9.46 -0.17 -5.79
N GLN A 158 8.91 -0.50 -6.94
CA GLN A 158 8.31 0.45 -7.87
C GLN A 158 7.12 1.19 -7.25
N GLN A 159 6.27 0.50 -6.48
CA GLN A 159 5.15 1.14 -5.76
C GLN A 159 5.60 1.98 -4.57
N ALA A 160 6.69 1.57 -3.91
CA ALA A 160 7.25 2.32 -2.80
C ALA A 160 8.02 3.57 -3.23
N LEU A 161 8.61 3.59 -4.42
CA LEU A 161 9.53 4.63 -4.88
C LEU A 161 9.01 5.43 -6.10
N GLY A 162 8.07 4.90 -6.90
CA GLY A 162 7.58 5.52 -8.13
C GLY A 162 7.05 6.94 -7.93
N TRP A 163 6.40 7.21 -6.80
CA TRP A 163 5.90 8.54 -6.47
C TRP A 163 6.97 9.66 -6.50
N ILE A 164 8.25 9.29 -6.32
CA ILE A 164 9.34 10.26 -6.33
C ILE A 164 9.48 10.88 -7.73
N VAL A 165 9.51 10.05 -8.75
CA VAL A 165 9.61 10.51 -10.15
C VAL A 165 8.30 11.04 -10.70
N ASP A 166 7.16 10.67 -10.11
CA ASP A 166 5.85 11.23 -10.46
C ASP A 166 5.70 12.67 -9.96
N LEU A 167 6.28 13.00 -8.80
CA LEU A 167 6.15 14.31 -8.15
C LEU A 167 7.29 15.26 -8.42
N TYR A 168 8.51 14.77 -8.61
CA TYR A 168 9.71 15.59 -8.82
C TYR A 168 10.27 15.34 -10.23
N ALA A 169 10.35 16.39 -11.02
CA ALA A 169 10.84 16.29 -12.39
C ALA A 169 12.32 15.94 -12.49
N ASN A 170 13.11 16.33 -11.50
CA ASN A 170 14.55 16.12 -11.41
C ASN A 170 15.09 16.46 -10.01
N ASP A 171 16.42 16.26 -9.81
CA ASP A 171 17.09 16.54 -8.54
C ASP A 171 17.04 18.01 -8.12
N ASP A 172 17.03 18.94 -9.05
CA ASP A 172 16.98 20.38 -8.74
C ASP A 172 15.59 20.75 -8.20
N ASP A 173 14.54 20.11 -8.69
CA ASP A 173 13.20 20.25 -8.18
C ASP A 173 13.10 19.73 -6.73
N LEU A 174 13.68 18.56 -6.45
CA LEU A 174 13.80 17.99 -5.10
C LEU A 174 14.49 18.97 -4.12
N ARG A 175 15.62 19.56 -4.57
CA ARG A 175 16.37 20.56 -3.80
C ARG A 175 15.55 21.85 -3.59
N ALA A 176 14.81 22.31 -4.60
CA ALA A 176 13.98 23.50 -4.50
C ALA A 176 12.87 23.33 -3.44
N TYR A 177 12.32 22.11 -3.29
CA TYR A 177 11.40 21.78 -2.21
C TYR A 177 12.08 21.57 -0.86
N GLY A 178 13.42 21.57 -0.80
CA GLY A 178 14.19 21.33 0.42
C GLY A 178 14.01 19.92 0.98
N GLN A 179 13.72 18.95 0.12
CA GLN A 179 13.44 17.58 0.53
C GLN A 179 14.72 16.72 0.51
N THR A 180 14.78 15.78 1.46
CA THR A 180 15.80 14.75 1.52
C THR A 180 15.10 13.39 1.56
N ILE A 181 15.34 12.57 0.54
CA ILE A 181 14.79 11.23 0.46
C ILE A 181 15.95 10.24 0.47
N VAL A 182 15.92 9.32 1.43
CA VAL A 182 16.85 8.19 1.51
C VAL A 182 16.06 6.92 1.27
N TYR A 183 16.53 6.05 0.40
CA TYR A 183 15.87 4.76 0.19
C TYR A 183 16.87 3.61 0.30
N THR A 184 16.36 2.48 0.73
CA THR A 184 17.08 1.21 0.79
C THR A 184 16.22 0.14 0.15
N VAL A 185 16.79 -0.58 -0.79
CA VAL A 185 16.17 -1.75 -1.42
C VAL A 185 16.89 -2.99 -0.92
N HIS A 186 16.15 -3.94 -0.40
CA HIS A 186 16.64 -5.25 0.02
C HIS A 186 16.37 -6.27 -1.09
N ASP A 187 17.29 -7.16 -1.36
CA ASP A 187 17.22 -8.13 -2.47
C ASP A 187 16.26 -9.28 -2.18
N THR A 188 16.03 -9.58 -0.90
CA THR A 188 15.13 -10.65 -0.45
C THR A 188 14.45 -10.24 0.85
N VAL A 189 13.28 -10.77 1.11
CA VAL A 189 12.60 -10.62 2.40
C VAL A 189 12.75 -11.89 3.20
#